data_3d83a3be72c5963cde7937a6c6cefbd9
#
_entry.id   3d83a3be72c5963cde7937a6c6cefbd9
#
_cell.length_a   1.000
_cell.length_b   1.000
_cell.length_c   1.000
_cell.angle_alpha   90.00
_cell.angle_beta   90.00
_cell.angle_gamma   90.00
#
_symmetry.space_group_name_H-M   'P 1'
#
loop_
_entity.id
_entity.type
_entity.pdbx_description
1 polymer ?
#
loop_
_entity_poly.entity_id
_entity_poly.type
_entity_poly.pdbx_seq_one_letter_code
_entity_poly.pdbx_strand_id
1 'polypeptide(L)'
;AYAYIGHQAFVKLAGEAGRSIIHKPFNLMKCLNNIGYQPLEERTEKTLNYQFSRQRDRWAEFRGVQIPKVTPSSHNNGAEIADLVLLAASDTGIDVTYLSYVFMQNHWINNLDLSDETAVHATLLGQGLDAIGLIEKANLEETKNLYEQNTAEAIELSVFGSPTYFIDTDMFY
;
A
#
# COMPACT_ATOMS: atom_id res chain seq x y z
N ALA A 1 5.85 -4.64 2.72
CA ALA A 1 5.79 -6.11 2.77
C ALA A 1 4.48 -6.61 3.37
N TYR A 2 4.16 -6.21 4.58
CA TYR A 2 3.02 -6.76 5.34
C TYR A 2 1.67 -6.52 4.68
N ALA A 3 1.47 -5.36 4.04
CA ALA A 3 0.27 -5.09 3.25
C ALA A 3 0.09 -6.13 2.14
N TYR A 4 1.14 -6.43 1.39
CA TYR A 4 1.11 -7.46 0.35
C TYR A 4 0.83 -8.86 0.90
N ILE A 5 1.55 -9.26 1.96
CA ILE A 5 1.41 -10.59 2.57
C ILE A 5 0.02 -10.79 3.17
N GLY A 6 -0.55 -9.75 3.78
CA GLY A 6 -1.86 -9.80 4.44
C GLY A 6 -3.06 -9.64 3.51
N HIS A 7 -2.86 -9.07 2.33
CA HIS A 7 -3.95 -8.56 1.46
C HIS A 7 -5.03 -9.61 1.18
N GLN A 8 -4.67 -10.74 0.60
CA GLN A 8 -5.66 -11.75 0.20
C GLN A 8 -6.40 -12.36 1.39
N ALA A 9 -5.70 -12.55 2.52
CA ALA A 9 -6.34 -13.04 3.73
C ALA A 9 -7.34 -12.01 4.30
N PHE A 10 -7.02 -10.72 4.24
CA PHE A 10 -7.93 -9.67 4.66
C PHE A 10 -9.15 -9.58 3.74
N VAL A 11 -8.96 -9.62 2.42
CA VAL A 11 -10.06 -9.62 1.43
C VAL A 11 -11.01 -10.78 1.66
N LYS A 12 -10.47 -11.99 1.88
CA LYS A 12 -11.27 -13.18 2.21
C LYS A 12 -12.07 -12.96 3.49
N LEU A 13 -11.43 -12.48 4.56
CA LEU A 13 -12.07 -12.24 5.85
C LEU A 13 -13.20 -11.21 5.75
N ALA A 14 -12.96 -10.10 5.04
CA ALA A 14 -13.98 -9.08 4.79
C ALA A 14 -15.19 -9.64 4.03
N GLY A 15 -14.94 -10.46 2.99
CA GLY A 15 -15.98 -11.13 2.23
C GLY A 15 -16.79 -12.11 3.07
N GLU A 16 -16.14 -12.93 3.90
CA GLU A 16 -16.81 -13.86 4.82
C GLU A 16 -17.66 -13.10 5.87
N ALA A 17 -17.22 -11.92 6.28
CA ALA A 17 -17.95 -11.05 7.20
C ALA A 17 -19.05 -10.18 6.51
N GLY A 18 -19.21 -10.29 5.19
CA GLY A 18 -20.15 -9.47 4.42
C GLY A 18 -19.84 -7.96 4.45
N ARG A 19 -18.55 -7.60 4.61
CA ARG A 19 -18.09 -6.20 4.70
C ARG A 19 -17.44 -5.77 3.39
N SER A 20 -17.72 -4.55 2.95
CA SER A 20 -17.00 -3.88 1.87
C SER A 20 -15.70 -3.28 2.38
N ILE A 21 -14.69 -3.23 1.52
CA ILE A 21 -13.39 -2.62 1.82
C ILE A 21 -13.36 -1.23 1.18
N ILE A 22 -13.01 -0.22 1.98
CA ILE A 22 -12.72 1.13 1.50
C ILE A 22 -11.22 1.34 1.61
N HIS A 23 -10.58 1.55 0.47
CA HIS A 23 -9.15 1.84 0.42
C HIS A 23 -8.90 3.34 0.65
N LYS A 24 -8.00 3.64 1.57
CA LYS A 24 -7.54 5.01 1.86
C LYS A 24 -6.03 5.08 1.74
N PRO A 25 -5.47 5.18 0.53
CA PRO A 25 -4.06 5.47 0.35
C PRO A 25 -3.65 6.74 1.09
N PHE A 26 -2.49 6.71 1.75
CA PHE A 26 -1.99 7.82 2.57
C PHE A 26 -0.47 7.83 2.65
N ASN A 27 0.12 8.97 3.01
CA ASN A 27 1.55 9.10 3.17
C ASN A 27 2.01 8.57 4.52
N LEU A 28 2.46 7.30 4.54
CA LEU A 28 2.93 6.63 5.75
C LEU A 28 4.07 7.40 6.44
N MET A 29 5.00 7.99 5.69
CA MET A 29 6.14 8.69 6.28
C MET A 29 5.70 9.95 7.03
N LYS A 30 4.70 10.68 6.52
CA LYS A 30 4.11 11.82 7.25
C LYS A 30 3.50 11.36 8.57
N CYS A 31 2.77 10.22 8.58
CA CYS A 31 2.20 9.66 9.83
C CYS A 31 3.29 9.24 10.81
N LEU A 32 4.30 8.52 10.36
CA LEU A 32 5.40 8.06 11.22
C LEU A 32 6.17 9.23 11.83
N ASN A 33 6.45 10.28 11.06
CA ASN A 33 7.11 11.48 11.56
C ASN A 33 6.28 12.18 12.63
N ASN A 34 4.94 12.20 12.49
CA ASN A 34 4.05 12.84 13.44
C ASN A 34 4.05 12.15 14.83
N ILE A 35 4.21 10.84 14.88
CA ILE A 35 4.24 10.08 16.14
C ILE A 35 5.65 9.95 16.75
N GLY A 36 6.66 10.60 16.17
CA GLY A 36 8.04 10.49 16.63
C GLY A 36 8.65 9.12 16.37
N TYR A 37 8.34 8.53 15.23
CA TYR A 37 8.89 7.25 14.81
C TYR A 37 10.43 7.26 14.81
N GLN A 38 11.02 6.24 15.39
CA GLN A 38 12.48 6.07 15.35
C GLN A 38 12.92 5.71 13.92
N PRO A 39 13.76 6.52 13.27
CA PRO A 39 14.29 6.23 11.94
C PRO A 39 14.93 4.84 11.85
N LEU A 40 14.88 4.22 10.67
CA LEU A 40 15.42 2.86 10.49
C LEU A 40 16.92 2.81 10.77
N GLU A 41 17.66 3.83 10.41
CA GLU A 41 19.10 3.99 10.61
C GLU A 41 19.51 4.06 12.10
N GLU A 42 18.59 4.41 12.96
CA GLU A 42 18.80 4.46 14.41
C GLU A 42 18.48 3.13 15.12
N ARG A 43 17.91 2.17 14.37
CA ARG A 43 17.56 0.85 14.92
C ARG A 43 18.73 -0.11 14.86
N THR A 44 18.77 -1.05 15.79
CA THR A 44 19.82 -2.09 15.77
C THR A 44 19.64 -3.01 14.56
N GLU A 45 20.72 -3.50 14.02
CA GLU A 45 20.72 -4.49 12.94
C GLU A 45 19.85 -5.72 13.29
N LYS A 46 19.91 -6.18 14.54
CA LYS A 46 19.08 -7.29 15.01
C LYS A 46 17.58 -7.00 14.91
N THR A 47 17.17 -5.78 15.26
CA THR A 47 15.76 -5.36 15.16
C THR A 47 15.32 -5.31 13.71
N LEU A 48 16.12 -4.71 12.82
CA LEU A 48 15.84 -4.63 11.39
C LEU A 48 15.76 -6.02 10.74
N ASN A 49 16.72 -6.89 11.03
CA ASN A 49 16.74 -8.27 10.54
C ASN A 49 15.55 -9.07 11.04
N TYR A 50 15.12 -8.87 12.28
CA TYR A 50 13.91 -9.53 12.78
C TYR A 50 12.66 -9.04 12.04
N GLN A 51 12.43 -7.72 12.02
CA GLN A 51 11.21 -7.12 11.47
C GLN A 51 11.09 -7.31 9.95
N PHE A 52 12.15 -6.99 9.21
CA PHE A 52 12.12 -6.92 7.74
C PHE A 52 12.61 -8.19 7.03
N SER A 53 13.09 -9.18 7.78
CA SER A 53 13.46 -10.49 7.23
C SER A 53 12.72 -11.60 7.93
N ARG A 54 13.10 -11.93 9.17
CA ARG A 54 12.63 -13.14 9.84
C ARG A 54 11.11 -13.15 10.10
N GLN A 55 10.55 -12.05 10.59
CA GLN A 55 9.12 -11.95 10.84
C GLN A 55 8.34 -11.91 9.53
N ARG A 56 8.82 -11.13 8.56
CA ARG A 56 8.26 -11.08 7.21
C ARG A 56 8.16 -12.47 6.57
N ASP A 57 9.26 -13.21 6.60
CA ASP A 57 9.35 -14.53 5.97
C ASP A 57 8.39 -15.53 6.65
N ARG A 58 8.27 -15.49 7.98
CA ARG A 58 7.30 -16.32 8.74
C ARG A 58 5.85 -16.03 8.35
N TRP A 59 5.50 -14.74 8.23
CA TRP A 59 4.15 -14.37 7.80
C TRP A 59 3.87 -14.76 6.36
N ALA A 60 4.84 -14.61 5.47
CA ALA A 60 4.72 -15.04 4.08
C ALA A 60 4.53 -16.55 3.99
N GLU A 61 5.32 -17.34 4.72
CA GLU A 61 5.21 -18.79 4.81
C GLU A 61 3.84 -19.20 5.37
N PHE A 62 3.41 -18.62 6.50
CA PHE A 62 2.13 -18.90 7.13
C PHE A 62 0.93 -18.61 6.21
N ARG A 63 1.02 -17.56 5.39
CA ARG A 63 -0.02 -17.15 4.44
C ARG A 63 0.12 -17.80 3.06
N GLY A 64 1.17 -18.57 2.80
CA GLY A 64 1.44 -19.16 1.49
C GLY A 64 1.74 -18.11 0.40
N VAL A 65 2.24 -16.94 0.78
CA VAL A 65 2.56 -15.83 -0.14
C VAL A 65 4.02 -15.88 -0.52
N GLN A 66 4.30 -15.85 -1.83
CA GLN A 66 5.67 -15.75 -2.31
C GLN A 66 6.17 -14.31 -2.14
N ILE A 67 7.31 -14.14 -1.49
CA ILE A 67 8.00 -12.86 -1.37
C ILE A 67 9.51 -13.08 -1.50
N PRO A 68 10.24 -12.27 -2.31
CA PRO A 68 11.67 -12.37 -2.42
C PRO A 68 12.37 -12.05 -1.09
N LYS A 69 13.52 -12.68 -0.86
CA LYS A 69 14.36 -12.37 0.31
C LYS A 69 14.99 -10.98 0.21
N VAL A 70 15.22 -10.54 -1.01
CA VAL A 70 15.79 -9.21 -1.29
C VAL A 70 14.64 -8.21 -1.44
N THR A 71 14.74 -7.12 -0.73
CA THR A 71 13.79 -5.99 -0.87
C THR A 71 13.95 -5.36 -2.25
N PRO A 72 12.86 -5.00 -2.95
CA PRO A 72 12.93 -4.29 -4.22
C PRO A 72 13.83 -3.05 -4.14
N SER A 73 14.63 -2.80 -5.17
CA SER A 73 15.58 -1.69 -5.20
C SER A 73 14.89 -0.32 -5.11
N SER A 74 13.66 -0.22 -5.60
CA SER A 74 12.82 0.98 -5.57
C SER A 74 11.98 1.15 -4.29
N HIS A 75 12.15 0.25 -3.30
CA HIS A 75 11.25 0.21 -2.13
C HIS A 75 11.21 1.52 -1.32
N ASN A 76 12.29 2.28 -1.36
CA ASN A 76 12.41 3.56 -0.65
C ASN A 76 11.94 4.76 -1.49
N ASN A 77 11.57 4.56 -2.76
CA ASN A 77 11.13 5.66 -3.63
C ASN A 77 9.71 6.16 -3.32
N GLY A 78 8.99 5.43 -2.46
CA GLY A 78 7.59 5.73 -2.18
C GLY A 78 6.62 5.09 -3.18
N ALA A 79 5.34 5.40 -3.05
CA ALA A 79 4.28 4.83 -3.88
C ALA A 79 3.23 5.87 -4.30
N GLU A 80 3.54 7.16 -4.20
CA GLU A 80 2.56 8.25 -4.33
C GLU A 80 1.79 8.18 -5.66
N ILE A 81 2.47 7.91 -6.78
CA ILE A 81 1.80 7.79 -8.09
C ILE A 81 0.80 6.62 -8.09
N ALA A 82 1.20 5.45 -7.58
CA ALA A 82 0.30 4.31 -7.49
C ALA A 82 -0.87 4.57 -6.52
N ASP A 83 -0.63 5.25 -5.40
CA ASP A 83 -1.64 5.64 -4.42
C ASP A 83 -2.67 6.61 -5.04
N LEU A 84 -2.21 7.62 -5.78
CA LEU A 84 -3.08 8.57 -6.50
C LEU A 84 -3.91 7.87 -7.59
N VAL A 85 -3.33 6.90 -8.29
CA VAL A 85 -4.05 6.09 -9.28
C VAL A 85 -5.14 5.24 -8.61
N LEU A 86 -4.89 4.65 -7.45
CA LEU A 86 -5.93 3.92 -6.70
C LEU A 86 -7.08 4.83 -6.29
N LEU A 87 -6.80 6.07 -5.86
CA LEU A 87 -7.81 7.06 -5.56
C LEU A 87 -8.59 7.49 -6.82
N ALA A 88 -7.88 7.74 -7.92
CA ALA A 88 -8.51 8.07 -9.21
C ALA A 88 -9.43 6.96 -9.73
N ALA A 89 -9.13 5.70 -9.42
CA ALA A 89 -9.91 4.54 -9.82
C ALA A 89 -11.15 4.30 -8.95
N SER A 90 -11.19 4.83 -7.73
CA SER A 90 -12.16 4.45 -6.69
C SER A 90 -13.63 4.67 -7.05
N ASP A 91 -13.92 5.64 -7.92
CA ASP A 91 -15.28 5.99 -8.36
C ASP A 91 -15.59 5.59 -9.82
N THR A 92 -14.71 4.80 -10.44
CA THR A 92 -14.84 4.40 -11.84
C THR A 92 -15.44 3.00 -12.05
N GLY A 93 -15.76 2.28 -10.96
CA GLY A 93 -16.21 0.90 -11.02
C GLY A 93 -15.07 -0.13 -11.18
N ILE A 94 -13.81 0.32 -11.19
CA ILE A 94 -12.64 -0.56 -11.16
C ILE A 94 -12.53 -1.22 -9.77
N ASP A 95 -12.21 -2.51 -9.74
CA ASP A 95 -11.90 -3.19 -8.49
C ASP A 95 -10.55 -2.70 -7.92
N VAL A 96 -10.62 -1.66 -7.09
CA VAL A 96 -9.45 -1.05 -6.43
C VAL A 96 -8.76 -2.05 -5.49
N THR A 97 -9.50 -2.98 -4.92
CA THR A 97 -8.94 -4.04 -4.08
C THR A 97 -8.01 -4.93 -4.89
N TYR A 98 -8.46 -5.36 -6.06
CA TYR A 98 -7.63 -6.13 -6.98
C TYR A 98 -6.47 -5.31 -7.54
N LEU A 99 -6.71 -4.06 -7.95
CA LEU A 99 -5.66 -3.20 -8.51
C LEU A 99 -4.55 -2.93 -7.48
N SER A 100 -4.90 -2.69 -6.22
CA SER A 100 -3.91 -2.51 -5.15
C SER A 100 -3.05 -3.77 -4.95
N TYR A 101 -3.65 -4.96 -5.04
CA TYR A 101 -2.91 -6.21 -5.02
C TYR A 101 -1.94 -6.32 -6.21
N VAL A 102 -2.37 -5.97 -7.42
CA VAL A 102 -1.54 -5.99 -8.62
C VAL A 102 -0.30 -5.10 -8.45
N PHE A 103 -0.47 -3.87 -7.95
CA PHE A 103 0.67 -2.98 -7.68
C PHE A 103 1.62 -3.57 -6.64
N MET A 104 1.11 -4.05 -5.52
CA MET A 104 1.94 -4.65 -4.48
C MET A 104 2.66 -5.90 -4.96
N GLN A 105 1.98 -6.78 -5.71
CA GLN A 105 2.58 -7.98 -6.27
C GLN A 105 3.69 -7.64 -7.27
N ASN A 106 3.45 -6.72 -8.19
CA ASN A 106 4.45 -6.32 -9.17
C ASN A 106 5.65 -5.65 -8.50
N HIS A 107 5.43 -4.83 -7.46
CA HIS A 107 6.51 -4.26 -6.68
C HIS A 107 7.38 -5.35 -6.04
N TRP A 108 6.78 -6.29 -5.33
CA TRP A 108 7.53 -7.31 -4.60
C TRP A 108 8.13 -8.39 -5.50
N ILE A 109 7.42 -8.85 -6.52
CA ILE A 109 7.85 -9.97 -7.36
C ILE A 109 8.66 -9.51 -8.57
N ASN A 110 8.27 -8.40 -9.20
CA ASN A 110 8.82 -7.92 -10.45
C ASN A 110 9.68 -6.66 -10.29
N ASN A 111 9.94 -6.21 -9.06
CA ASN A 111 10.71 -5.00 -8.75
C ASN A 111 10.12 -3.73 -9.41
N LEU A 112 8.79 -3.65 -9.54
CA LEU A 112 8.11 -2.47 -10.05
C LEU A 112 8.41 -1.25 -9.17
N ASP A 113 8.83 -0.16 -9.77
CA ASP A 113 8.92 1.13 -9.08
C ASP A 113 7.55 1.82 -9.09
N LEU A 114 6.93 1.91 -7.90
CA LEU A 114 5.61 2.52 -7.72
C LEU A 114 5.63 4.06 -7.78
N SER A 115 6.82 4.66 -7.81
CA SER A 115 7.02 6.10 -8.01
C SER A 115 7.25 6.47 -9.47
N ASP A 116 7.48 5.49 -10.34
CA ASP A 116 7.69 5.70 -11.78
C ASP A 116 6.34 5.66 -12.52
N GLU A 117 5.88 6.82 -12.97
CA GLU A 117 4.63 6.95 -13.72
C GLU A 117 4.60 6.06 -14.98
N THR A 118 5.74 5.92 -15.68
CA THR A 118 5.82 5.06 -16.85
C THR A 118 5.59 3.58 -16.51
N ALA A 119 6.17 3.12 -15.41
CA ALA A 119 6.01 1.75 -14.92
C ALA A 119 4.59 1.49 -14.42
N VAL A 120 4.00 2.45 -13.72
CA VAL A 120 2.59 2.40 -13.28
C VAL A 120 1.66 2.38 -14.49
N HIS A 121 1.87 3.25 -15.48
CA HIS A 121 1.12 3.28 -16.74
C HIS A 121 1.17 1.93 -17.47
N ALA A 122 2.35 1.34 -17.62
CA ALA A 122 2.50 0.03 -18.26
C ALA A 122 1.75 -1.08 -17.49
N THR A 123 1.74 -1.00 -16.16
CA THR A 123 1.00 -1.94 -15.31
C THR A 123 -0.51 -1.82 -15.56
N LEU A 124 -1.05 -0.60 -15.63
CA LEU A 124 -2.47 -0.36 -15.91
C LEU A 124 -2.88 -0.90 -17.29
N LEU A 125 -2.07 -0.64 -18.32
CA LEU A 125 -2.29 -1.21 -19.65
C LEU A 125 -2.31 -2.73 -19.63
N GLY A 126 -1.40 -3.36 -18.87
CA GLY A 126 -1.36 -4.81 -18.69
C GLY A 126 -2.62 -5.39 -18.04
N GLN A 127 -3.39 -4.57 -17.33
CA GLN A 127 -4.69 -4.92 -16.76
C GLN A 127 -5.88 -4.57 -17.68
N GLY A 128 -5.63 -4.06 -18.88
CA GLY A 128 -6.67 -3.64 -19.82
C GLY A 128 -7.42 -2.37 -19.39
N LEU A 129 -6.81 -1.54 -18.54
CA LEU A 129 -7.40 -0.31 -18.03
C LEU A 129 -7.03 0.90 -18.90
N ASP A 130 -7.84 1.95 -18.83
CA ASP A 130 -7.51 3.26 -19.40
C ASP A 130 -6.40 3.94 -18.58
N ALA A 131 -5.16 3.59 -18.91
CA ALA A 131 -3.99 4.06 -18.18
C ALA A 131 -3.80 5.59 -18.30
N ILE A 132 -4.10 6.16 -19.48
CA ILE A 132 -3.96 7.60 -19.72
C ILE A 132 -4.98 8.35 -18.86
N GLY A 133 -6.26 8.02 -18.96
CA GLY A 133 -7.32 8.67 -18.20
C GLY A 133 -7.12 8.54 -16.68
N LEU A 134 -6.65 7.38 -16.20
CA LEU A 134 -6.37 7.18 -14.77
C LEU A 134 -5.20 8.02 -14.28
N ILE A 135 -4.11 8.14 -15.04
CA ILE A 135 -2.96 8.97 -14.68
C ILE A 135 -3.32 10.46 -14.75
N GLU A 136 -4.05 10.88 -15.78
CA GLU A 136 -4.54 12.27 -15.85
C GLU A 136 -5.40 12.60 -14.63
N LYS A 137 -6.36 11.73 -14.28
CA LYS A 137 -7.20 11.90 -13.09
C LYS A 137 -6.41 11.87 -11.78
N ALA A 138 -5.42 10.99 -11.67
CA ALA A 138 -4.50 10.92 -10.51
C ALA A 138 -3.76 12.25 -10.30
N ASN A 139 -3.40 12.94 -11.38
CA ASN A 139 -2.70 14.21 -11.34
C ASN A 139 -3.57 15.44 -11.06
N LEU A 140 -4.91 15.29 -11.01
CA LEU A 140 -5.81 16.39 -10.66
C LEU A 140 -5.64 16.82 -9.20
N GLU A 141 -5.81 18.12 -8.95
CA GLU A 141 -5.77 18.68 -7.58
C GLU A 141 -6.80 18.02 -6.64
N GLU A 142 -7.96 17.63 -7.16
CA GLU A 142 -8.98 16.94 -6.38
C GLU A 142 -8.46 15.61 -5.82
N THR A 143 -7.80 14.79 -6.66
CA THR A 143 -7.22 13.51 -6.24
C THR A 143 -6.08 13.70 -5.25
N LYS A 144 -5.21 14.69 -5.49
CA LYS A 144 -4.12 15.05 -4.56
C LYS A 144 -4.65 15.54 -3.22
N ASN A 145 -5.68 16.37 -3.23
CA ASN A 145 -6.34 16.83 -2.01
C ASN A 145 -6.97 15.67 -1.22
N LEU A 146 -7.56 14.69 -1.89
CA LEU A 146 -8.10 13.49 -1.23
C LEU A 146 -6.98 12.66 -0.57
N TYR A 147 -5.84 12.53 -1.23
CA TYR A 147 -4.66 11.87 -0.66
C TYR A 147 -4.14 12.57 0.61
N GLU A 148 -4.07 13.90 0.57
CA GLU A 148 -3.69 14.69 1.74
C GLU A 148 -4.73 14.61 2.86
N GLN A 149 -6.02 14.58 2.54
CA GLN A 149 -7.10 14.37 3.53
C GLN A 149 -7.00 12.99 4.19
N ASN A 150 -6.78 11.93 3.41
CA ASN A 150 -6.56 10.59 3.96
C ASN A 150 -5.31 10.56 4.88
N THR A 151 -4.27 11.28 4.50
CA THR A 151 -3.04 11.39 5.30
C THR A 151 -3.31 12.13 6.61
N ALA A 152 -4.05 13.23 6.57
CA ALA A 152 -4.44 14.00 7.76
C ALA A 152 -5.31 13.16 8.70
N GLU A 153 -6.30 12.42 8.16
CA GLU A 153 -7.14 11.49 8.94
C GLU A 153 -6.29 10.39 9.59
N ALA A 154 -5.35 9.79 8.85
CA ALA A 154 -4.47 8.77 9.40
C ALA A 154 -3.58 9.31 10.54
N ILE A 155 -3.12 10.56 10.45
CA ILE A 155 -2.38 11.25 11.51
C ILE A 155 -3.27 11.46 12.75
N GLU A 156 -4.50 11.96 12.55
CA GLU A 156 -5.47 12.18 13.63
C GLU A 156 -5.79 10.87 14.38
N LEU A 157 -5.94 9.77 13.62
CA LEU A 157 -6.19 8.44 14.16
C LEU A 157 -4.93 7.76 14.72
N SER A 158 -3.78 8.44 14.72
CA SER A 158 -2.50 7.91 15.22
C SER A 158 -2.05 6.62 14.51
N VAL A 159 -2.28 6.52 13.22
CA VAL A 159 -1.80 5.39 12.41
C VAL A 159 -0.28 5.33 12.46
N PHE A 160 0.26 4.14 12.79
CA PHE A 160 1.69 3.92 13.01
C PHE A 160 2.30 2.86 12.08
N GLY A 161 1.57 2.42 11.08
CA GLY A 161 2.06 1.42 10.12
C GLY A 161 1.12 1.18 8.95
N SER A 162 1.60 0.40 7.99
CA SER A 162 0.82 -0.06 6.84
C SER A 162 1.04 -1.57 6.66
N PRO A 163 -0.04 -2.37 6.54
CA PRO A 163 -1.44 -1.96 6.50
C PRO A 163 -1.99 -1.63 7.88
N THR A 164 -2.94 -0.70 7.96
CA THR A 164 -3.78 -0.49 9.15
C THR A 164 -5.23 -0.63 8.72
N TYR A 165 -6.03 -1.29 9.53
CA TYR A 165 -7.44 -1.54 9.26
C TYR A 165 -8.30 -0.90 10.35
N PHE A 166 -9.44 -0.38 9.97
CA PHE A 166 -10.46 0.12 10.89
C PHE A 166 -11.76 -0.64 10.67
N ILE A 167 -12.37 -1.06 11.77
CA ILE A 167 -13.73 -1.59 11.80
C ILE A 167 -14.50 -0.73 12.80
N ASP A 168 -15.42 0.07 12.29
CA ASP A 168 -16.07 1.15 13.04
C ASP A 168 -15.00 2.10 13.62
N THR A 169 -14.75 2.09 14.92
CA THR A 169 -13.73 2.92 15.58
C THR A 169 -12.49 2.14 16.02
N ASP A 170 -12.49 0.82 15.87
CA ASP A 170 -11.39 -0.03 16.33
C ASP A 170 -10.30 -0.13 15.27
N MET A 171 -9.06 0.14 15.68
CA MET A 171 -7.86 0.03 14.84
C MET A 171 -7.19 -1.34 15.00
N PHE A 172 -6.81 -1.94 13.89
CA PHE A 172 -6.06 -3.21 13.81
C PHE A 172 -4.81 -3.04 12.93
N TYR A 173 -3.70 -3.61 13.42
CA TYR A 173 -2.41 -3.57 12.71
C TYR A 173 -1.74 -4.96 12.70
#